data_6ca66c94fc3e8dcea9244a53548f7f6a
#
_entry.id   6ca66c94fc3e8dcea9244a53548f7f6a
#
_cell.length_a   1.000
_cell.length_b   1.000
_cell.length_c   1.000
_cell.angle_alpha   90.00
_cell.angle_beta   90.00
_cell.angle_gamma   90.00
#
_symmetry.space_group_name_H-M   'P 1'
#
loop_
_entity.id
_entity.type
_entity.pdbx_description
1 polymer ?
#
loop_
_entity_poly.entity_id
_entity_poly.type
_entity_poly.pdbx_seq_one_letter_code
_entity_poly.pdbx_strand_id
1 'polypeptide(L)'
;MRRIVLDMQSELFAEAVTKALTDSNLDFLVYLASKPEETISLCRACHANVLVMEVIRQGVWKLGERIKILNEIRNSEAGQNCKILLLVDEKADETLASDVRQAVKDQLADNFIYASVSPTYLAGVIDTL
;
A
#
# COMPACT_ATOMS: atom_id res chain seq x y z
N MET A 1 -13.67 12.19 4.73
CA MET A 1 -12.27 12.34 4.26
C MET A 1 -11.54 11.01 4.40
N ARG A 2 -10.94 10.53 3.32
CA ARG A 2 -10.19 9.25 3.34
C ARG A 2 -8.72 9.51 3.64
N ARG A 3 -8.17 8.72 4.52
CA ARG A 3 -6.77 8.82 4.94
C ARG A 3 -6.00 7.66 4.33
N ILE A 4 -4.96 7.98 3.59
CA ILE A 4 -4.19 7.03 2.80
C ILE A 4 -2.75 7.08 3.25
N VAL A 5 -2.17 5.93 3.55
CA VAL A 5 -0.75 5.80 3.88
C VAL A 5 -0.05 5.12 2.70
N LEU A 6 1.01 5.73 2.21
CA LEU A 6 1.85 5.19 1.15
C LEU A 6 3.17 4.73 1.77
N ASP A 7 3.46 3.44 1.64
CA ASP A 7 4.70 2.83 2.10
C ASP A 7 5.43 2.27 0.88
N MET A 8 6.20 3.12 0.22
CA MET A 8 6.87 2.84 -1.04
C MET A 8 8.37 3.12 -0.94
N GLN A 9 9.16 2.30 -1.63
CA GLN A 9 10.60 2.50 -1.70
C GLN A 9 10.97 3.77 -2.47
N SER A 10 10.25 4.07 -3.56
CA SER A 10 10.50 5.25 -4.38
C SER A 10 9.75 6.46 -3.85
N GLU A 11 10.47 7.42 -3.27
CA GLU A 11 9.90 8.67 -2.81
C GLU A 11 9.34 9.48 -3.97
N LEU A 12 10.02 9.46 -5.12
CA LEU A 12 9.57 10.18 -6.31
C LEU A 12 8.22 9.68 -6.80
N PHE A 13 8.05 8.35 -6.85
CA PHE A 13 6.78 7.75 -7.25
C PHE A 13 5.69 8.05 -6.21
N ALA A 14 6.01 7.98 -4.93
CA ALA A 14 5.07 8.29 -3.86
C ALA A 14 4.60 9.75 -3.93
N GLU A 15 5.51 10.68 -4.22
CA GLU A 15 5.14 12.09 -4.41
C GLU A 15 4.22 12.27 -5.61
N ALA A 16 4.50 11.58 -6.72
CA ALA A 16 3.65 11.67 -7.91
C ALA A 16 2.26 11.11 -7.66
N VAL A 17 2.15 10.01 -6.92
CA VAL A 17 0.85 9.43 -6.51
C VAL A 17 0.11 10.39 -5.59
N THR A 18 0.81 10.98 -4.63
CA THR A 18 0.22 11.97 -3.72
C THR A 18 -0.38 13.13 -4.51
N LYS A 19 0.37 13.65 -5.48
CA LYS A 19 -0.12 14.73 -6.33
C LYS A 19 -1.36 14.31 -7.12
N ALA A 20 -1.35 13.11 -7.70
CA ALA A 20 -2.49 12.62 -8.46
C ALA A 20 -3.74 12.47 -7.59
N LEU A 21 -3.58 12.04 -6.34
CA LEU A 21 -4.68 11.92 -5.38
C LEU A 21 -5.21 13.30 -4.98
N THR A 22 -4.32 14.23 -4.65
CA THR A 22 -4.74 15.57 -4.17
C THR A 22 -5.26 16.47 -5.30
N ASP A 23 -4.83 16.25 -6.53
CA ASP A 23 -5.35 16.99 -7.71
C ASP A 23 -6.70 16.46 -8.18
N SER A 24 -7.08 15.26 -7.78
CA SER A 24 -8.43 14.77 -8.07
C SER A 24 -9.43 15.55 -7.22
N ASN A 25 -10.69 15.63 -7.65
CA ASN A 25 -11.74 16.30 -6.88
C ASN A 25 -12.21 15.46 -5.68
N LEU A 26 -11.37 14.52 -5.23
CA LEU A 26 -11.66 13.62 -4.12
C LEU A 26 -11.04 14.16 -2.84
N ASP A 27 -11.69 13.90 -1.73
CA ASP A 27 -11.28 14.39 -0.43
C ASP A 27 -10.31 13.40 0.22
N PHE A 28 -9.04 13.46 -0.16
CA PHE A 28 -8.00 12.58 0.35
C PHE A 28 -6.98 13.32 1.22
N LEU A 29 -6.59 12.68 2.33
CA LEU A 29 -5.40 13.03 3.09
C LEU A 29 -4.37 11.92 2.89
N VAL A 30 -3.19 12.28 2.42
CA VAL A 30 -2.13 11.33 2.09
C VAL A 30 -0.96 11.51 3.05
N TYR A 31 -0.51 10.39 3.61
CA TYR A 31 0.63 10.33 4.53
C TYR A 31 1.68 9.41 3.94
N LEU A 32 2.95 9.84 3.99
CA LEU A 32 4.06 9.04 3.49
C LEU A 32 4.80 8.42 4.67
N ALA A 33 4.96 7.10 4.67
CA ALA A 33 5.80 6.42 5.64
C ALA A 33 7.26 6.59 5.20
N SER A 34 8.09 7.20 6.03
CA SER A 34 9.51 7.43 5.72
C SER A 34 10.30 6.13 5.70
N LYS A 35 9.90 5.19 6.54
CA LYS A 35 10.55 3.89 6.69
C LYS A 35 9.48 2.83 6.93
N PRO A 36 9.70 1.59 6.47
CA PRO A 36 8.73 0.51 6.70
C PRO A 36 8.39 0.27 8.17
N GLU A 37 9.34 0.46 9.08
CA GLU A 37 9.12 0.26 10.51
C GLU A 37 8.19 1.30 11.13
N GLU A 38 7.94 2.42 10.45
CA GLU A 38 7.03 3.47 10.93
C GLU A 38 5.59 3.26 10.46
N THR A 39 5.36 2.32 9.55
CA THR A 39 4.07 2.17 8.87
C THR A 39 2.94 1.84 9.84
N ILE A 40 3.17 0.93 10.77
CA ILE A 40 2.15 0.52 11.75
C ILE A 40 1.75 1.71 12.62
N SER A 41 2.74 2.42 13.17
CA SER A 41 2.49 3.58 14.03
C SER A 41 1.75 4.67 13.28
N LEU A 42 2.13 4.92 12.03
CA LEU A 42 1.49 5.94 11.21
C LEU A 42 0.04 5.58 10.89
N CYS A 43 -0.22 4.33 10.51
CA CYS A 43 -1.58 3.88 10.23
C CYS A 43 -2.49 3.99 11.46
N ARG A 44 -1.96 3.67 12.64
CA ARG A 44 -2.70 3.83 13.89
C ARG A 44 -2.96 5.29 14.23
N ALA A 45 -1.94 6.13 14.10
CA ALA A 45 -2.04 7.55 14.47
C ALA A 45 -3.04 8.30 13.59
N CYS A 46 -3.09 8.01 12.30
CA CYS A 46 -3.98 8.71 11.38
C CYS A 46 -5.31 7.97 11.13
N HIS A 47 -5.49 6.77 11.70
CA HIS A 47 -6.65 5.90 11.41
C HIS A 47 -6.81 5.67 9.91
N ALA A 48 -5.78 5.12 9.27
CA ALA A 48 -5.73 4.95 7.82
C ALA A 48 -6.90 4.15 7.28
N ASN A 49 -7.52 4.63 6.21
CA ASN A 49 -8.56 3.93 5.48
C ASN A 49 -7.98 3.00 4.42
N VAL A 50 -6.83 3.40 3.85
CA VAL A 50 -6.12 2.63 2.84
C VAL A 50 -4.64 2.66 3.14
N LEU A 51 -3.99 1.50 3.04
CA LEU A 51 -2.54 1.36 3.10
C LEU A 51 -2.07 0.77 1.78
N VAL A 52 -1.16 1.47 1.11
CA VAL A 52 -0.51 0.98 -0.10
C VAL A 52 0.92 0.60 0.27
N MET A 53 1.25 -0.68 0.10
CA MET A 53 2.58 -1.21 0.43
C MET A 53 3.26 -1.77 -0.81
N GLU A 54 4.43 -1.25 -1.13
CA GLU A 54 5.28 -1.83 -2.17
C GLU A 54 5.92 -3.12 -1.66
N VAL A 55 5.97 -4.13 -2.53
CA VAL A 55 6.59 -5.43 -2.22
C VAL A 55 7.72 -5.65 -3.20
N ILE A 56 8.92 -5.88 -2.68
CA ILE A 56 10.08 -6.25 -3.48
C ILE A 56 10.70 -7.53 -2.93
N ARG A 57 11.67 -8.08 -3.64
CA ARG A 57 12.24 -9.39 -3.34
C ARG A 57 13.06 -9.44 -2.07
N GLN A 58 13.68 -8.33 -1.68
CA GLN A 58 14.68 -8.31 -0.62
C GLN A 58 14.39 -7.26 0.43
N GLY A 59 15.00 -7.45 1.61
CA GLY A 59 14.97 -6.48 2.68
C GLY A 59 13.64 -6.40 3.40
N VAL A 60 13.39 -5.25 3.99
CA VAL A 60 12.19 -5.01 4.79
C VAL A 60 10.92 -4.89 3.96
N TRP A 61 11.04 -4.79 2.63
CA TRP A 61 9.90 -4.73 1.71
C TRP A 61 9.50 -6.09 1.16
N LYS A 62 10.15 -7.18 1.55
CA LYS A 62 9.78 -8.51 1.05
C LYS A 62 8.41 -8.92 1.59
N LEU A 63 7.73 -9.80 0.84
CA LEU A 63 6.33 -10.14 1.13
C LEU A 63 6.13 -10.68 2.54
N GLY A 64 7.01 -11.53 3.04
CA GLY A 64 6.88 -12.07 4.40
C GLY A 64 6.88 -10.98 5.47
N GLU A 65 7.74 -9.98 5.32
CA GLU A 65 7.78 -8.84 6.23
C GLU A 65 6.53 -7.96 6.10
N ARG A 66 6.05 -7.75 4.87
CA ARG A 66 4.82 -6.99 4.62
C ARG A 66 3.59 -7.66 5.22
N ILE A 67 3.52 -8.99 5.14
CA ILE A 67 2.41 -9.75 5.75
C ILE A 67 2.39 -9.58 7.27
N LYS A 68 3.54 -9.56 7.91
CA LYS A 68 3.62 -9.29 9.35
C LYS A 68 3.03 -7.92 9.70
N ILE A 69 3.36 -6.91 8.92
CA ILE A 69 2.86 -5.55 9.11
C ILE A 69 1.34 -5.50 8.95
N LEU A 70 0.81 -6.06 7.86
CA LEU A 70 -0.62 -6.00 7.62
C LEU A 70 -1.43 -6.79 8.64
N ASN A 71 -0.92 -7.93 9.12
CA ASN A 71 -1.59 -8.69 10.16
C ASN A 71 -1.65 -7.90 11.47
N GLU A 72 -0.58 -7.21 11.82
CA GLU A 72 -0.56 -6.39 13.02
C GLU A 72 -1.53 -5.22 12.93
N ILE A 73 -1.64 -4.59 11.77
CA ILE A 73 -2.60 -3.52 11.53
C ILE A 73 -4.03 -4.06 11.64
N ARG A 74 -4.33 -5.19 11.01
CA ARG A 74 -5.68 -5.75 11.00
C ARG A 74 -6.12 -6.28 12.37
N ASN A 75 -5.19 -6.67 13.21
CA ASN A 75 -5.49 -7.13 14.56
C ASN A 75 -5.66 -5.97 15.55
N SER A 76 -5.44 -4.72 15.15
CA SER A 76 -5.67 -3.55 15.98
C SER A 76 -7.07 -3.00 15.72
N GLU A 77 -7.69 -2.39 16.74
CA GLU A 77 -9.01 -1.76 16.58
C GLU A 77 -9.00 -0.67 15.52
N ALA A 78 -7.93 0.13 15.49
CA ALA A 78 -7.80 1.24 14.54
C ALA A 78 -7.61 0.76 13.10
N GLY A 79 -7.13 -0.47 12.89
CA GLY A 79 -6.79 -0.98 11.56
C GLY A 79 -7.72 -2.02 10.98
N GLN A 80 -8.77 -2.42 11.69
CA GLN A 80 -9.66 -3.49 11.25
C GLN A 80 -10.31 -3.21 9.89
N ASN A 81 -10.64 -1.96 9.61
CA ASN A 81 -11.30 -1.56 8.38
C ASN A 81 -10.34 -0.95 7.35
N CYS A 82 -9.03 -1.01 7.61
CA CYS A 82 -8.04 -0.51 6.67
C CYS A 82 -7.95 -1.43 5.46
N LYS A 83 -8.14 -0.88 4.26
CA LYS A 83 -7.95 -1.62 3.02
C LYS A 83 -6.47 -1.65 2.67
N ILE A 84 -5.97 -2.79 2.26
CA ILE A 84 -4.55 -2.98 1.98
C ILE A 84 -4.35 -3.32 0.52
N LEU A 85 -3.58 -2.48 -0.17
CA LEU A 85 -3.22 -2.65 -1.57
C LEU A 85 -1.73 -2.93 -1.65
N LEU A 86 -1.37 -4.05 -2.27
CA LEU A 86 0.03 -4.43 -2.50
C LEU A 86 0.44 -3.97 -3.90
N LEU A 87 1.65 -3.40 -4.00
CA LEU A 87 2.21 -2.90 -5.25
C LEU A 87 3.45 -3.73 -5.57
N VAL A 88 3.46 -4.43 -6.71
CA VAL A 88 4.53 -5.34 -7.09
C VAL A 88 4.99 -5.11 -8.53
N ASP A 89 6.31 -5.23 -8.78
CA ASP A 89 6.86 -5.13 -10.12
C ASP A 89 6.86 -6.51 -10.78
N GLU A 90 5.90 -6.75 -11.67
CA GLU A 90 5.78 -8.00 -12.40
C GLU A 90 6.99 -8.29 -13.28
N LYS A 91 7.55 -7.24 -13.91
CA LYS A 91 8.68 -7.42 -14.84
C LYS A 91 9.97 -7.78 -14.12
N ALA A 92 10.14 -7.31 -12.88
CA ALA A 92 11.33 -7.59 -12.10
C ALA A 92 11.31 -9.00 -11.49
N ASP A 93 10.12 -9.53 -11.14
CA ASP A 93 10.03 -10.81 -10.46
C ASP A 93 8.65 -11.44 -10.61
N GLU A 94 8.54 -12.36 -11.57
CA GLU A 94 7.28 -13.06 -11.82
C GLU A 94 6.89 -13.99 -10.67
N THR A 95 7.86 -14.60 -10.00
CA THR A 95 7.61 -15.46 -8.84
C THR A 95 7.01 -14.65 -7.69
N LEU A 96 7.57 -13.48 -7.44
CA LEU A 96 7.04 -12.57 -6.41
C LEU A 96 5.61 -12.13 -6.76
N ALA A 97 5.35 -11.81 -8.02
CA ALA A 97 4.01 -11.44 -8.46
C ALA A 97 3.01 -12.57 -8.23
N SER A 98 3.42 -13.82 -8.47
CA SER A 98 2.58 -15.00 -8.20
C SER A 98 2.28 -15.14 -6.71
N ASP A 99 3.28 -14.93 -5.86
CA ASP A 99 3.12 -15.02 -4.40
C ASP A 99 2.19 -13.91 -3.88
N VAL A 100 2.28 -12.71 -4.45
CA VAL A 100 1.38 -11.60 -4.11
C VAL A 100 -0.06 -11.92 -4.53
N ARG A 101 -0.27 -12.48 -5.72
CA ARG A 101 -1.61 -12.90 -6.15
C ARG A 101 -2.19 -13.93 -5.19
N GLN A 102 -1.36 -14.87 -4.72
CA GLN A 102 -1.82 -15.87 -3.76
C GLN A 102 -2.20 -15.23 -2.41
N ALA A 103 -1.43 -14.25 -1.96
CA ALA A 103 -1.75 -13.53 -0.73
C ALA A 103 -3.12 -12.83 -0.80
N VAL A 104 -3.47 -12.27 -1.96
CA VAL A 104 -4.80 -11.68 -2.17
C VAL A 104 -5.88 -12.75 -2.18
N LYS A 105 -5.66 -13.89 -2.83
CA LYS A 105 -6.60 -15.01 -2.81
C LYS A 105 -6.83 -15.53 -1.40
N ASP A 106 -5.80 -15.55 -0.58
CA ASP A 106 -5.87 -16.00 0.81
C ASP A 106 -6.45 -14.92 1.73
N GLN A 107 -6.89 -13.79 1.18
CA GLN A 107 -7.50 -12.67 1.92
C GLN A 107 -6.56 -12.00 2.91
N LEU A 108 -5.25 -12.12 2.71
CA LEU A 108 -4.26 -11.42 3.53
C LEU A 108 -4.21 -9.94 3.17
N ALA A 109 -4.40 -9.60 1.89
CA ALA A 109 -4.54 -8.23 1.43
C ALA A 109 -5.83 -8.11 0.61
N ASP A 110 -6.31 -6.89 0.39
CA ASP A 110 -7.57 -6.67 -0.32
C ASP A 110 -7.40 -6.69 -1.82
N ASN A 111 -6.27 -6.22 -2.32
CA ASN A 111 -5.99 -6.21 -3.75
C ASN A 111 -4.50 -6.03 -3.99
N PHE A 112 -4.09 -6.17 -5.24
CA PHE A 112 -2.73 -5.87 -5.67
C PHE A 112 -2.77 -5.18 -7.02
N ILE A 113 -1.67 -4.50 -7.37
CA ILE A 113 -1.51 -3.82 -8.65
C ILE A 113 -0.02 -3.86 -9.03
N TYR A 114 0.26 -3.82 -10.33
CA TYR A 114 1.64 -3.80 -10.81
C TYR A 114 2.23 -2.39 -10.74
N ALA A 115 3.49 -2.30 -10.32
CA ALA A 115 4.16 -1.02 -10.09
C ALA A 115 4.41 -0.22 -11.39
N SER A 116 4.25 -0.85 -12.56
CA SER A 116 4.45 -0.20 -13.85
C SER A 116 3.32 0.75 -14.25
N VAL A 117 2.24 0.81 -13.47
CA VAL A 117 1.11 1.69 -13.78
C VAL A 117 1.45 3.16 -13.52
N SER A 118 0.70 4.06 -14.14
CA SER A 118 0.87 5.50 -13.92
C SER A 118 0.35 5.91 -12.53
N PRO A 119 0.86 7.03 -11.97
CA PRO A 119 0.32 7.55 -10.72
C PRO A 119 -1.18 7.83 -10.78
N THR A 120 -1.68 8.32 -11.91
CA THR A 120 -3.11 8.59 -12.10
C THR A 120 -3.94 7.31 -12.04
N TYR A 121 -3.45 6.24 -12.67
CA TYR A 121 -4.13 4.94 -12.62
C TYR A 121 -4.16 4.39 -11.19
N LEU A 122 -3.04 4.47 -10.50
CA LEU A 122 -2.97 4.01 -9.11
C LEU A 122 -3.93 4.80 -8.22
N ALA A 123 -4.00 6.11 -8.41
CA ALA A 123 -4.94 6.94 -7.66
C ALA A 123 -6.39 6.51 -7.91
N GLY A 124 -6.73 6.17 -9.15
CA GLY A 124 -8.05 5.64 -9.49
C GLY A 124 -8.37 4.33 -8.81
N VAL A 125 -7.39 3.42 -8.72
CA VAL A 125 -7.54 2.14 -8.02
C VAL A 125 -7.76 2.39 -6.52
N ILE A 126 -6.97 3.26 -5.91
CA ILE A 126 -7.12 3.61 -4.50
C ILE A 126 -8.55 4.13 -4.22
N ASP A 127 -9.08 4.94 -5.12
CA ASP A 127 -10.44 5.49 -4.96
C ASP A 127 -11.52 4.39 -4.91
N THR A 128 -11.28 3.26 -5.55
CA THR A 128 -12.26 2.16 -5.60
C THR A 128 -12.25 1.26 -4.35
N LEU A 129 -11.26 1.41 -3.49
CA LEU A 129 -11.11 0.53 -2.31
C LEU A 129 -12.04 0.87 -1.15
#